data_6babfadf3a3e84e35f9b5022981b4fea
#
_entry.id   6babfadf3a3e84e35f9b5022981b4fea
#
_cell.length_a   1.000
_cell.length_b   1.000
_cell.length_c   1.000
_cell.angle_alpha   90.00
_cell.angle_beta   90.00
_cell.angle_gamma   90.00
#
_symmetry.space_group_name_H-M   'P 1'
#
loop_
_entity.id
_entity.type
_entity.pdbx_description
1 polymer ?
#
loop_
_entity_poly.entity_id
_entity_poly.type
_entity_poly.pdbx_seq_one_letter_code
_entity_poly.pdbx_strand_id
1 'polypeptide(L)'
;MTRSDERPARGPQRDPSRDPWRVPVGVAQIPDSGLHREIEAGAPARAAMAEIAGLREVASARATFDLAHRSGGRVHVAGRVQAKVGQTCVVTLEPIENAIDEEVDLMFAPAEEIAPQIDAADDDGVSTVPDAPEPIENGMIDLGRLATDVLYLAVDPYPRKQGVVFEPPVTAVDPADHPFAALKALQAEPGKPAPLSGKRKGKKG
;
A
#
# COMPACT_ATOMS: atom_id res chain seq x y z
N MET A 1 -8.27 7.32 46.22
CA MET A 1 -7.30 7.39 45.11
C MET A 1 -7.48 6.15 44.25
N THR A 2 -8.40 6.24 43.29
CA THR A 2 -8.74 5.17 42.35
C THR A 2 -7.87 5.33 41.11
N ARG A 3 -6.95 4.37 40.88
CA ARG A 3 -6.19 4.29 39.63
C ARG A 3 -7.15 3.83 38.55
N SER A 4 -7.44 4.70 37.60
CA SER A 4 -8.13 4.37 36.36
C SER A 4 -7.23 3.42 35.55
N ASP A 5 -7.75 2.22 35.34
CA ASP A 5 -7.15 1.17 34.51
C ASP A 5 -7.36 1.58 33.04
N GLU A 6 -6.42 2.37 32.50
CA GLU A 6 -6.40 2.78 31.10
C GLU A 6 -5.88 1.62 30.27
N ARG A 7 -6.82 0.80 29.76
CA ARG A 7 -6.49 -0.19 28.72
C ARG A 7 -5.92 0.51 27.51
N PRO A 8 -4.77 0.06 26.99
CA PRO A 8 -4.21 0.61 25.74
C PRO A 8 -5.25 0.50 24.63
N ALA A 9 -5.43 1.58 23.88
CA ALA A 9 -6.34 1.64 22.75
C ALA A 9 -5.99 0.53 21.75
N ARG A 10 -6.89 -0.45 21.57
CA ARG A 10 -6.81 -1.41 20.48
C ARG A 10 -6.86 -0.62 19.17
N GLY A 11 -5.82 -0.76 18.33
CA GLY A 11 -5.84 -0.28 16.97
C GLY A 11 -7.11 -0.74 16.23
N PRO A 12 -7.47 -0.15 15.08
CA PRO A 12 -8.67 -0.49 14.35
C PRO A 12 -8.68 -1.99 14.05
N GLN A 13 -9.58 -2.73 14.71
CA GLN A 13 -9.76 -4.15 14.45
C GLN A 13 -10.31 -4.28 13.02
N ARG A 14 -9.52 -4.87 12.12
CA ARG A 14 -10.03 -5.27 10.81
C ARG A 14 -11.16 -6.28 11.00
N ASP A 15 -12.22 -6.14 10.20
CA ASP A 15 -13.33 -7.07 10.18
C ASP A 15 -12.89 -8.36 9.45
N PRO A 16 -12.73 -9.49 10.14
CA PRO A 16 -12.28 -10.74 9.52
C PRO A 16 -13.29 -11.30 8.51
N SER A 17 -14.53 -10.82 8.49
CA SER A 17 -15.52 -11.22 7.49
C SER A 17 -15.23 -10.65 6.10
N ARG A 18 -14.32 -9.67 6.00
CA ARG A 18 -13.88 -9.06 4.75
C ARG A 18 -12.65 -9.72 4.12
N ASP A 19 -12.03 -10.69 4.80
CA ASP A 19 -10.88 -11.40 4.25
C ASP A 19 -11.37 -12.47 3.26
N PRO A 20 -11.15 -12.31 1.96
CA PRO A 20 -11.73 -13.19 0.94
C PRO A 20 -11.12 -14.60 0.94
N TRP A 21 -9.88 -14.71 1.43
CA TRP A 21 -9.14 -15.97 1.50
C TRP A 21 -8.64 -16.18 2.93
N ARG A 22 -9.18 -17.17 3.61
CA ARG A 22 -8.84 -17.45 5.00
C ARG A 22 -8.25 -18.86 5.14
N VAL A 23 -7.04 -18.91 5.71
CA VAL A 23 -6.33 -20.16 6.03
C VAL A 23 -5.62 -19.98 7.39
N PRO A 24 -6.36 -20.00 8.49
CA PRO A 24 -5.76 -19.80 9.81
C PRO A 24 -4.94 -21.02 10.23
N VAL A 25 -3.74 -20.79 10.77
CA VAL A 25 -2.85 -21.77 11.36
C VAL A 25 -2.61 -21.40 12.82
N GLY A 26 -2.92 -22.33 13.74
CA GLY A 26 -2.62 -22.14 15.15
C GLY A 26 -1.12 -22.23 15.41
N VAL A 27 -0.56 -21.26 16.13
CA VAL A 27 0.87 -21.27 16.49
C VAL A 27 1.24 -22.54 17.24
N ALA A 28 0.36 -23.01 18.15
CA ALA A 28 0.56 -24.27 18.88
C ALA A 28 0.53 -25.53 17.99
N GLN A 29 0.11 -25.43 16.73
CA GLN A 29 0.07 -26.54 15.78
C GLN A 29 1.35 -26.62 14.92
N ILE A 30 2.25 -25.66 15.04
CA ILE A 30 3.52 -25.65 14.33
C ILE A 30 4.49 -26.57 15.10
N PRO A 31 5.00 -27.67 14.48
CA PRO A 31 5.99 -28.51 15.11
C PRO A 31 7.33 -27.77 15.31
N ASP A 32 8.17 -28.25 16.24
CA ASP A 32 9.52 -27.72 16.43
C ASP A 32 10.40 -27.85 15.17
N SER A 33 10.11 -28.83 14.34
CA SER A 33 10.77 -29.04 13.02
C SER A 33 10.33 -28.03 11.95
N GLY A 34 9.35 -27.18 12.23
CA GLY A 34 8.73 -26.30 11.27
C GLY A 34 7.49 -26.90 10.61
N LEU A 35 6.75 -26.08 9.89
CA LEU A 35 5.53 -26.45 9.18
C LEU A 35 5.57 -25.89 7.76
N HIS A 36 5.53 -26.77 6.75
CA HIS A 36 5.32 -26.39 5.35
C HIS A 36 3.84 -26.39 5.00
N ARG A 37 3.37 -25.34 4.31
CA ARG A 37 1.99 -25.21 3.84
C ARG A 37 1.94 -24.71 2.41
N GLU A 38 1.21 -25.47 1.57
CA GLU A 38 0.77 -25.01 0.25
C GLU A 38 -0.71 -24.68 0.32
N ILE A 39 -1.10 -23.53 -0.19
CA ILE A 39 -2.49 -23.07 -0.20
C ILE A 39 -2.86 -22.55 -1.58
N GLU A 40 -4.11 -22.77 -1.98
CA GLU A 40 -4.67 -22.30 -3.24
C GLU A 40 -6.04 -21.68 -3.00
N ALA A 41 -6.27 -20.51 -3.59
CA ALA A 41 -7.55 -19.81 -3.47
C ALA A 41 -8.61 -20.47 -4.36
N GLY A 42 -9.71 -20.89 -3.76
CA GLY A 42 -10.88 -21.37 -4.49
C GLY A 42 -11.56 -20.28 -5.31
N ALA A 43 -12.41 -20.65 -6.26
CA ALA A 43 -13.08 -19.71 -7.16
C ALA A 43 -13.86 -18.58 -6.42
N PRO A 44 -14.59 -18.84 -5.32
CA PRO A 44 -15.27 -17.77 -4.59
C PRO A 44 -14.29 -16.75 -3.98
N ALA A 45 -13.16 -17.24 -3.43
CA ALA A 45 -12.14 -16.36 -2.85
C ALA A 45 -11.50 -15.47 -3.94
N ARG A 46 -11.16 -16.07 -5.09
CA ARG A 46 -10.59 -15.31 -6.22
C ARG A 46 -11.56 -14.26 -6.76
N ALA A 47 -12.84 -14.57 -6.87
CA ALA A 47 -13.85 -13.60 -7.29
C ALA A 47 -13.96 -12.41 -6.31
N ALA A 48 -13.98 -12.70 -5.00
CA ALA A 48 -14.01 -11.67 -3.98
C ALA A 48 -12.72 -10.82 -3.95
N MET A 49 -11.54 -11.43 -4.15
CA MET A 49 -10.28 -10.70 -4.29
C MET A 49 -10.32 -9.74 -5.49
N ALA A 50 -10.82 -10.20 -6.64
CA ALA A 50 -10.94 -9.38 -7.84
C ALA A 50 -11.85 -8.16 -7.60
N GLU A 51 -13.00 -8.36 -6.96
CA GLU A 51 -13.94 -7.29 -6.61
C GLU A 51 -13.30 -6.26 -5.67
N ILE A 52 -12.65 -6.70 -4.59
CA ILE A 52 -12.02 -5.83 -3.58
C ILE A 52 -10.89 -5.00 -4.20
N ALA A 53 -10.04 -5.63 -5.04
CA ALA A 53 -8.89 -4.98 -5.66
C ALA A 53 -9.23 -4.20 -6.95
N GLY A 54 -10.48 -4.22 -7.42
CA GLY A 54 -10.88 -3.60 -8.67
C GLY A 54 -10.24 -4.25 -9.92
N LEU A 55 -9.88 -5.53 -9.82
CA LEU A 55 -9.32 -6.31 -10.91
C LEU A 55 -10.43 -6.87 -11.81
N ARG A 56 -10.12 -7.13 -13.07
CA ARG A 56 -11.05 -7.82 -13.96
C ARG A 56 -11.31 -9.25 -13.52
N GLU A 57 -10.25 -9.91 -13.07
CA GLU A 57 -10.29 -11.27 -12.52
C GLU A 57 -9.00 -11.59 -11.75
N VAL A 58 -9.08 -12.61 -10.90
CA VAL A 58 -7.93 -13.35 -10.36
C VAL A 58 -8.04 -14.77 -10.91
N ALA A 59 -7.32 -15.06 -12.00
CA ALA A 59 -7.37 -16.33 -12.70
C ALA A 59 -6.80 -17.48 -11.84
N SER A 60 -5.71 -17.21 -11.11
CA SER A 60 -5.13 -18.12 -10.12
C SER A 60 -4.49 -17.35 -8.98
N ALA A 61 -4.50 -17.93 -7.78
CA ALA A 61 -3.74 -17.45 -6.64
C ALA A 61 -3.35 -18.66 -5.78
N ARG A 62 -2.06 -18.82 -5.54
CA ARG A 62 -1.48 -19.86 -4.71
C ARG A 62 -0.31 -19.31 -3.92
N ALA A 63 -0.03 -19.92 -2.79
CA ALA A 63 1.12 -19.58 -1.98
C ALA A 63 1.71 -20.82 -1.31
N THR A 64 3.02 -20.77 -1.05
CA THR A 64 3.76 -21.74 -0.26
C THR A 64 4.40 -21.02 0.90
N PHE A 65 4.31 -21.57 2.10
CA PHE A 65 4.88 -20.99 3.31
C PHE A 65 5.59 -22.04 4.15
N ASP A 66 6.72 -21.66 4.69
CA ASP A 66 7.48 -22.38 5.71
C ASP A 66 7.43 -21.57 7.01
N LEU A 67 6.84 -22.16 8.06
CA LEU A 67 6.69 -21.55 9.36
C LEU A 67 7.65 -22.21 10.34
N ALA A 68 8.40 -21.42 11.12
CA ALA A 68 9.31 -21.93 12.11
C ALA A 68 9.26 -21.10 13.40
N HIS A 69 9.24 -21.79 14.54
CA HIS A 69 9.33 -21.12 15.85
C HIS A 69 10.64 -20.37 16.02
N ARG A 70 10.59 -19.24 16.71
CA ARG A 70 11.73 -18.45 17.15
C ARG A 70 11.58 -18.16 18.66
N SER A 71 12.65 -17.69 19.27
CA SER A 71 12.65 -17.31 20.69
C SER A 71 11.58 -16.24 20.98
N GLY A 72 11.04 -16.24 22.20
CA GLY A 72 10.03 -15.25 22.60
C GLY A 72 8.63 -15.51 22.03
N GLY A 73 8.26 -16.74 21.72
CA GLY A 73 6.94 -17.05 21.17
C GLY A 73 6.71 -16.52 19.75
N ARG A 74 7.75 -16.09 19.07
CA ARG A 74 7.70 -15.57 17.69
C ARG A 74 7.65 -16.70 16.69
N VAL A 75 7.14 -16.39 15.50
CA VAL A 75 7.12 -17.31 14.35
C VAL A 75 7.67 -16.59 13.13
N HIS A 76 8.67 -17.18 12.51
CA HIS A 76 9.18 -16.76 11.22
C HIS A 76 8.35 -17.44 10.12
N VAL A 77 7.87 -16.65 9.17
CA VAL A 77 7.11 -17.11 8.01
C VAL A 77 7.85 -16.69 6.75
N ALA A 78 8.39 -17.65 6.05
CA ALA A 78 9.04 -17.45 4.75
C ALA A 78 8.26 -18.18 3.67
N GLY A 79 8.23 -17.64 2.44
CA GLY A 79 7.47 -18.28 1.39
C GLY A 79 7.40 -17.51 0.10
N ARG A 80 6.41 -17.87 -0.72
CA ARG A 80 6.20 -17.26 -2.02
C ARG A 80 4.71 -17.21 -2.36
N VAL A 81 4.26 -16.09 -2.89
CA VAL A 81 2.90 -15.88 -3.39
C VAL A 81 2.93 -15.71 -4.89
N GLN A 82 2.12 -16.51 -5.59
CA GLN A 82 2.01 -16.48 -7.04
C GLN A 82 0.56 -16.30 -7.46
N ALA A 83 0.31 -15.39 -8.40
CA ALA A 83 -1.02 -15.15 -8.94
C ALA A 83 -0.98 -14.74 -10.41
N LYS A 84 -2.11 -14.94 -11.09
CA LYS A 84 -2.40 -14.36 -12.39
C LYS A 84 -3.62 -13.49 -12.27
N VAL A 85 -3.49 -12.22 -12.66
CA VAL A 85 -4.53 -11.20 -12.51
C VAL A 85 -4.85 -10.55 -13.84
N GLY A 86 -6.14 -10.39 -14.13
CA GLY A 86 -6.62 -9.64 -15.26
C GLY A 86 -6.79 -8.16 -14.90
N GLN A 87 -6.19 -7.28 -15.68
CA GLN A 87 -6.27 -5.82 -15.52
C GLN A 87 -6.68 -5.15 -16.81
N THR A 88 -6.88 -3.83 -16.78
CA THR A 88 -7.13 -3.02 -17.99
C THR A 88 -5.94 -2.10 -18.21
N CYS A 89 -5.34 -2.16 -19.40
CA CYS A 89 -4.25 -1.26 -19.78
C CYS A 89 -4.70 0.21 -19.67
N VAL A 90 -3.95 1.04 -18.92
CA VAL A 90 -4.32 2.45 -18.70
C VAL A 90 -4.17 3.32 -19.97
N VAL A 91 -3.48 2.82 -21.01
CA VAL A 91 -3.25 3.55 -22.25
C VAL A 91 -4.25 3.13 -23.33
N THR A 92 -4.41 1.81 -23.57
CA THR A 92 -5.24 1.31 -24.66
C THR A 92 -6.64 0.91 -24.23
N LEU A 93 -6.89 0.81 -22.92
CA LEU A 93 -8.11 0.29 -22.31
C LEU A 93 -8.42 -1.17 -22.67
N GLU A 94 -7.47 -1.88 -23.24
CA GLU A 94 -7.58 -3.30 -23.55
C GLU A 94 -7.34 -4.17 -22.31
N PRO A 95 -7.95 -5.36 -22.25
CA PRO A 95 -7.65 -6.33 -21.21
C PRO A 95 -6.21 -6.84 -21.34
N ILE A 96 -5.53 -6.99 -20.21
CA ILE A 96 -4.19 -7.59 -20.11
C ILE A 96 -4.14 -8.55 -18.93
N GLU A 97 -3.28 -9.55 -19.01
CA GLU A 97 -2.97 -10.46 -17.90
C GLU A 97 -1.58 -10.14 -17.37
N ASN A 98 -1.46 -10.04 -16.05
CA ASN A 98 -0.19 -9.86 -15.35
C ASN A 98 0.03 -11.04 -14.41
N ALA A 99 1.29 -11.49 -14.34
CA ALA A 99 1.73 -12.47 -13.36
C ALA A 99 2.34 -11.76 -12.16
N ILE A 100 2.00 -12.22 -10.97
CA ILE A 100 2.56 -11.82 -9.70
C ILE A 100 3.37 -12.99 -9.17
N ASP A 101 4.59 -12.74 -8.69
CA ASP A 101 5.47 -13.73 -8.09
C ASP A 101 6.35 -13.03 -7.04
N GLU A 102 5.88 -13.05 -5.78
CA GLU A 102 6.47 -12.31 -4.67
C GLU A 102 6.99 -13.23 -3.59
N GLU A 103 8.16 -12.90 -3.07
CA GLU A 103 8.74 -13.55 -1.90
C GLU A 103 8.20 -12.94 -0.61
N VAL A 104 8.02 -13.79 0.38
CA VAL A 104 7.56 -13.41 1.71
C VAL A 104 8.62 -13.82 2.72
N ASP A 105 9.03 -12.89 3.56
CA ASP A 105 9.92 -13.13 4.70
C ASP A 105 9.49 -12.20 5.84
N LEU A 106 8.71 -12.73 6.79
CA LEU A 106 8.09 -11.94 7.85
C LEU A 106 8.28 -12.60 9.21
N MET A 107 8.36 -11.76 10.23
CA MET A 107 8.33 -12.19 11.63
C MET A 107 6.98 -11.87 12.25
N PHE A 108 6.36 -12.86 12.86
CA PHE A 108 5.17 -12.71 13.68
C PHE A 108 5.54 -12.76 15.16
N ALA A 109 4.91 -11.93 15.99
CA ALA A 109 5.15 -11.89 17.43
C ALA A 109 3.84 -11.78 18.21
N PRO A 110 3.80 -12.26 19.49
CA PRO A 110 2.69 -11.98 20.38
C PRO A 110 2.45 -10.47 20.50
N ALA A 111 1.17 -10.07 20.52
CA ALA A 111 0.80 -8.65 20.52
C ALA A 111 1.40 -7.87 21.71
N GLU A 112 1.68 -8.55 22.80
CA GLU A 112 2.31 -7.98 23.99
C GLU A 112 3.79 -7.63 23.79
N GLU A 113 4.47 -8.27 22.84
CA GLU A 113 5.86 -8.02 22.50
C GLU A 113 6.04 -6.92 21.45
N ILE A 114 4.96 -6.55 20.75
CA ILE A 114 4.96 -5.45 19.79
C ILE A 114 4.77 -4.16 20.59
N ALA A 115 5.87 -3.69 21.22
CA ALA A 115 5.86 -2.37 21.86
C ALA A 115 5.61 -1.30 20.79
N PRO A 116 4.92 -0.21 21.14
CA PRO A 116 4.76 0.92 20.22
C PRO A 116 6.14 1.56 19.98
N GLN A 117 6.81 1.12 18.92
CA GLN A 117 8.08 1.72 18.44
C GLN A 117 7.82 3.01 17.64
N ILE A 118 6.68 3.67 17.91
CA ILE A 118 6.21 4.84 17.15
C ILE A 118 7.02 6.10 17.50
N ASP A 119 7.82 6.09 18.57
CA ASP A 119 8.48 7.30 19.07
C ASP A 119 9.99 7.41 18.76
N ALA A 120 10.55 6.54 17.94
CA ALA A 120 11.98 6.58 17.56
C ALA A 120 12.20 6.85 16.06
N ALA A 121 11.32 7.59 15.41
CA ALA A 121 11.64 8.18 14.11
C ALA A 121 12.50 9.43 14.38
N ASP A 122 13.81 9.28 14.30
CA ASP A 122 14.70 10.41 14.19
C ASP A 122 14.35 11.21 12.93
N ASP A 123 14.39 12.54 13.06
CA ASP A 123 13.99 13.57 12.08
C ASP A 123 14.74 13.50 10.73
N ASP A 124 15.64 12.56 10.55
CA ASP A 124 16.50 12.38 9.36
C ASP A 124 15.95 11.38 8.31
N GLY A 125 14.75 10.83 8.49
CA GLY A 125 14.01 10.12 7.42
C GLY A 125 14.62 8.78 6.95
N VAL A 126 15.67 8.29 7.56
CA VAL A 126 16.25 6.96 7.29
C VAL A 126 16.00 6.05 8.49
N SER A 127 14.85 5.37 8.47
CA SER A 127 14.58 4.34 9.46
C SER A 127 15.52 3.15 9.25
N THR A 128 16.52 3.02 10.08
CA THR A 128 17.36 1.80 10.22
C THR A 128 16.71 0.79 11.17
N VAL A 129 15.46 1.01 11.55
CA VAL A 129 14.71 0.08 12.43
C VAL A 129 14.29 -1.12 11.57
N PRO A 130 14.62 -2.36 11.95
CA PRO A 130 14.09 -3.54 11.28
C PRO A 130 12.56 -3.48 11.25
N ASP A 131 11.95 -3.99 10.17
CA ASP A 131 10.50 -4.04 10.05
C ASP A 131 9.87 -4.63 11.32
N ALA A 132 8.89 -3.92 11.86
CA ALA A 132 8.19 -4.36 13.06
C ALA A 132 7.51 -5.71 12.80
N PRO A 133 7.57 -6.66 13.72
CA PRO A 133 6.91 -7.94 13.54
C PRO A 133 5.38 -7.77 13.44
N GLU A 134 4.76 -8.61 12.63
CA GLU A 134 3.30 -8.69 12.51
C GLU A 134 2.67 -9.33 13.76
N PRO A 135 1.46 -8.92 14.17
CA PRO A 135 0.83 -9.48 15.35
C PRO A 135 0.28 -10.90 15.14
N ILE A 136 0.55 -11.79 16.09
CA ILE A 136 -0.18 -13.05 16.23
C ILE A 136 -1.54 -12.74 16.84
N GLU A 137 -2.61 -12.93 16.06
CA GLU A 137 -3.97 -12.64 16.50
C GLU A 137 -4.64 -13.90 17.14
N ASN A 138 -4.97 -13.86 18.42
CA ASN A 138 -5.60 -14.97 19.13
C ASN A 138 -4.85 -16.31 19.03
N GLY A 139 -3.52 -16.28 19.00
CA GLY A 139 -2.68 -17.47 18.85
C GLY A 139 -2.71 -18.09 17.45
N MET A 140 -3.15 -17.35 16.42
CA MET A 140 -3.24 -17.81 15.03
C MET A 140 -2.56 -16.83 14.07
N ILE A 141 -2.07 -17.40 12.98
CA ILE A 141 -1.55 -16.68 11.80
C ILE A 141 -2.44 -17.07 10.62
N ASP A 142 -3.07 -16.10 9.94
CA ASP A 142 -3.90 -16.37 8.76
C ASP A 142 -3.06 -16.25 7.48
N LEU A 143 -2.62 -17.39 6.93
CA LEU A 143 -1.79 -17.46 5.74
C LEU A 143 -2.52 -17.01 4.47
N GLY A 144 -3.83 -17.23 4.41
CA GLY A 144 -4.65 -16.78 3.28
C GLY A 144 -4.76 -15.26 3.23
N ARG A 145 -4.95 -14.62 4.39
CA ARG A 145 -4.91 -13.17 4.53
C ARG A 145 -3.54 -12.62 4.15
N LEU A 146 -2.46 -13.20 4.67
CA LEU A 146 -1.10 -12.80 4.33
C LEU A 146 -0.86 -12.86 2.81
N ALA A 147 -1.23 -13.98 2.16
CA ALA A 147 -1.11 -14.12 0.72
C ALA A 147 -1.95 -13.09 -0.05
N THR A 148 -3.13 -12.73 0.47
CA THR A 148 -4.00 -11.72 -0.13
C THR A 148 -3.41 -10.31 -0.02
N ASP A 149 -2.88 -9.95 1.15
CA ASP A 149 -2.24 -8.65 1.38
C ASP A 149 -1.01 -8.49 0.47
N VAL A 150 -0.16 -9.52 0.34
CA VAL A 150 1.00 -9.54 -0.57
C VAL A 150 0.56 -9.40 -2.03
N LEU A 151 -0.47 -10.13 -2.44
CA LEU A 151 -1.03 -10.03 -3.79
C LEU A 151 -1.49 -8.60 -4.09
N TYR A 152 -2.22 -7.98 -3.19
CA TYR A 152 -2.74 -6.62 -3.41
C TYR A 152 -1.64 -5.56 -3.49
N LEU A 153 -0.58 -5.71 -2.70
CA LEU A 153 0.59 -4.82 -2.73
C LEU A 153 1.39 -4.97 -4.04
N ALA A 154 1.39 -6.16 -4.63
CA ALA A 154 2.11 -6.47 -5.87
C ALA A 154 1.32 -6.11 -7.15
N VAL A 155 0.02 -5.80 -7.04
CA VAL A 155 -0.77 -5.37 -8.19
C VAL A 155 -0.25 -4.04 -8.72
N ASP A 156 0.12 -4.01 -10.01
CA ASP A 156 0.50 -2.76 -10.68
C ASP A 156 -0.70 -1.79 -10.72
N PRO A 157 -0.61 -0.60 -10.09
CA PRO A 157 -1.70 0.39 -10.10
C PRO A 157 -1.86 1.08 -11.47
N TYR A 158 -0.87 0.99 -12.37
CA TYR A 158 -0.87 1.61 -13.69
C TYR A 158 -0.49 0.63 -14.79
N PRO A 159 -1.23 -0.49 -14.94
CA PRO A 159 -0.85 -1.58 -15.81
C PRO A 159 -0.84 -1.15 -17.27
N ARG A 160 0.23 -1.51 -17.99
CA ARG A 160 0.43 -1.17 -19.40
C ARG A 160 0.73 -2.42 -20.23
N LYS A 161 0.11 -2.49 -21.38
CA LYS A 161 0.47 -3.49 -22.40
C LYS A 161 1.91 -3.23 -22.87
N GLN A 162 2.67 -4.29 -23.07
CA GLN A 162 4.03 -4.17 -23.58
C GLN A 162 4.08 -3.42 -24.91
N GLY A 163 5.06 -2.52 -25.07
CA GLY A 163 5.29 -1.76 -26.30
C GLY A 163 4.32 -0.61 -26.56
N VAL A 164 3.38 -0.32 -25.64
CA VAL A 164 2.46 0.81 -25.79
C VAL A 164 3.11 2.08 -25.24
N VAL A 165 3.14 3.13 -26.06
CA VAL A 165 3.55 4.47 -25.70
C VAL A 165 2.31 5.37 -25.71
N PHE A 166 2.14 6.17 -24.66
CA PHE A 166 1.10 7.18 -24.63
C PHE A 166 1.51 8.36 -25.55
N GLU A 167 0.77 8.56 -26.62
CA GLU A 167 0.90 9.75 -27.46
C GLU A 167 -0.19 10.75 -27.03
N PRO A 168 0.17 11.86 -26.35
CA PRO A 168 -0.81 12.86 -25.99
C PRO A 168 -1.42 13.45 -27.26
N PRO A 169 -2.75 13.67 -27.30
CA PRO A 169 -3.36 14.36 -28.43
C PRO A 169 -2.73 15.74 -28.57
N VAL A 170 -2.17 16.04 -29.75
CA VAL A 170 -1.63 17.37 -30.08
C VAL A 170 -2.84 18.30 -30.28
N THR A 171 -3.42 18.76 -29.19
CA THR A 171 -4.38 19.85 -29.25
C THR A 171 -3.54 21.12 -29.31
N ALA A 172 -3.42 21.70 -30.53
CA ALA A 172 -2.90 23.04 -30.68
C ALA A 172 -3.92 24.03 -30.10
N VAL A 173 -3.96 24.09 -28.74
CA VAL A 173 -4.67 25.16 -28.05
C VAL A 173 -3.76 26.39 -28.17
N ASP A 174 -4.26 27.45 -28.82
CA ASP A 174 -3.58 28.75 -28.78
C ASP A 174 -3.34 29.08 -27.28
N PRO A 175 -2.07 29.35 -26.89
CA PRO A 175 -1.78 29.71 -25.50
C PRO A 175 -2.61 30.89 -24.98
N ALA A 176 -3.21 31.70 -25.86
CA ALA A 176 -4.10 32.79 -25.54
C ALA A 176 -5.53 32.33 -25.15
N ASP A 177 -5.96 31.17 -25.65
CA ASP A 177 -7.30 30.59 -25.36
C ASP A 177 -7.31 29.71 -24.10
N HIS A 178 -6.15 29.52 -23.47
CA HIS A 178 -6.07 28.71 -22.28
C HIS A 178 -6.74 29.41 -21.08
N PRO A 179 -7.58 28.73 -20.28
CA PRO A 179 -8.28 29.35 -19.11
C PRO A 179 -7.34 30.10 -18.15
N PHE A 180 -6.06 29.73 -18.12
CA PHE A 180 -5.00 30.37 -17.31
C PHE A 180 -4.11 31.36 -18.09
N ALA A 181 -4.46 31.72 -19.33
CA ALA A 181 -3.70 32.68 -20.12
C ALA A 181 -3.49 34.02 -19.39
N ALA A 182 -4.49 34.45 -18.61
CA ALA A 182 -4.42 35.65 -17.81
C ALA A 182 -3.29 35.65 -16.74
N LEU A 183 -2.84 34.46 -16.28
CA LEU A 183 -1.73 34.37 -15.33
C LEU A 183 -0.39 34.76 -15.93
N LYS A 184 -0.27 34.75 -17.27
CA LYS A 184 0.93 35.23 -17.95
C LYS A 184 1.19 36.72 -17.69
N ALA A 185 0.14 37.49 -17.42
CA ALA A 185 0.26 38.89 -17.03
C ALA A 185 0.85 39.09 -15.62
N LEU A 186 0.81 38.07 -14.76
CA LEU A 186 1.43 38.07 -13.43
C LEU A 186 2.91 37.69 -13.46
N GLN A 187 3.40 37.14 -14.56
CA GLN A 187 4.84 36.94 -14.82
C GLN A 187 5.53 38.22 -15.30
N ALA A 188 5.00 39.39 -14.93
CA ALA A 188 5.66 40.65 -15.16
C ALA A 188 7.05 40.67 -14.51
N GLU A 189 8.04 40.94 -15.34
CA GLU A 189 9.48 40.97 -15.13
C GLU A 189 9.94 41.30 -13.69
N PRO A 190 10.86 40.52 -13.12
CA PRO A 190 11.57 40.95 -11.93
C PRO A 190 12.58 42.03 -12.37
N GLY A 191 12.24 43.32 -12.22
CA GLY A 191 13.29 44.32 -12.41
C GLY A 191 12.91 45.73 -12.85
N LYS A 192 11.66 46.14 -12.90
CA LYS A 192 11.36 47.54 -13.18
C LYS A 192 10.73 48.22 -11.97
N PRO A 193 11.45 49.13 -11.24
CA PRO A 193 10.84 49.87 -10.15
C PRO A 193 9.77 50.80 -10.72
N ALA A 194 8.60 50.82 -10.09
CA ALA A 194 7.50 51.73 -10.41
C ALA A 194 7.94 53.17 -10.29
N PRO A 195 7.60 54.09 -11.24
CA PRO A 195 7.91 55.50 -11.13
C PRO A 195 7.08 56.11 -10.04
N LEU A 196 7.72 56.59 -8.97
CA LEU A 196 7.11 57.39 -7.90
C LEU A 196 6.66 58.74 -8.49
N SER A 197 5.43 58.85 -8.95
CA SER A 197 4.80 60.11 -9.31
C SER A 197 4.28 60.82 -8.09
N GLY A 198 5.20 61.54 -7.43
CA GLY A 198 4.87 62.46 -6.35
C GLY A 198 4.54 63.88 -6.92
N LYS A 199 3.29 64.15 -7.24
CA LYS A 199 2.80 65.53 -7.40
C LYS A 199 2.31 66.06 -6.06
N ARG A 200 3.22 66.75 -5.34
CA ARG A 200 2.82 67.68 -4.26
C ARG A 200 2.19 68.89 -4.91
N LYS A 201 0.90 69.13 -4.76
CA LYS A 201 0.24 70.39 -4.96
C LYS A 201 0.49 71.29 -3.72
N GLY A 202 1.33 72.31 -3.90
CA GLY A 202 1.45 73.40 -2.95
C GLY A 202 0.15 74.24 -2.92
N LYS A 203 -0.34 74.49 -1.77
CA LYS A 203 -1.43 75.44 -1.52
C LYS A 203 -0.80 76.73 -1.04
N LYS A 204 -0.87 77.81 -1.87
CA LYS A 204 -0.65 79.21 -1.46
C LYS A 204 -2.01 79.88 -1.32
N GLY A 205 -2.13 80.70 -0.33
CA GLY A 205 -3.19 81.69 -0.12
C GLY A 205 -3.83 81.56 1.23
#